data_886c211243a2cd89ff72227b68dd1637
#
_entry.id   886c211243a2cd89ff72227b68dd1637
#
_cell.length_a   1.000
_cell.length_b   1.000
_cell.length_c   1.000
_cell.angle_alpha   90.00
_cell.angle_beta   90.00
_cell.angle_gamma   90.00
#
_symmetry.space_group_name_H-M   'P 1'
#
loop_
_entity.id
_entity.type
_entity.pdbx_description
1 polymer ?
#
loop_
_entity_poly.entity_id
_entity_poly.type
_entity_poly.pdbx_seq_one_letter_code
_entity_poly.pdbx_strand_id
1 'polypeptide(L)'
;NEYILEQTKTLTENKCLILINPNMDKNYIEGLLLKNNIKGFKPYRFYSKTKDTINCKILDFITEEQIEIADKFGLIIMMHLAKKDAIADDDNINDLIYLSDKYPNVKWILAHCARSYSAWALEKGIKKIRDLKNIWYDCSTVCESDSIDALYQGVGLEKIMYGSDDMIGRMRGKYITFGKAWSAINSDNHNLALSHCDDRMTFIRYEQLRAMKRGIRNSKITESEKQDLFYNNAKNLIDSVDSRN
;
A
#
# COMPACT_ATOMS: atom_id res chain seq x y z
N ASN A 1 16.49 5.77 7.70
CA ASN A 1 16.91 5.40 6.33
C ASN A 1 18.31 4.76 6.28
N GLU A 2 19.27 5.19 7.11
CA GLU A 2 20.66 4.68 7.09
C GLU A 2 20.74 3.15 7.14
N TYR A 3 20.06 2.55 8.12
CA TYR A 3 20.01 1.09 8.26
C TYR A 3 19.56 0.37 6.98
N ILE A 4 18.46 0.81 6.36
CA ILE A 4 17.95 0.13 5.15
C ILE A 4 18.87 0.31 3.96
N LEU A 5 19.51 1.47 3.83
CA LEU A 5 20.48 1.74 2.77
C LEU A 5 21.74 0.89 2.94
N GLU A 6 22.19 0.66 4.17
CA GLU A 6 23.30 -0.24 4.46
C GLU A 6 22.94 -1.70 4.12
N GLN A 7 21.76 -2.16 4.52
CA GLN A 7 21.30 -3.52 4.22
C GLN A 7 21.16 -3.78 2.71
N THR A 8 20.74 -2.78 1.93
CA THR A 8 20.63 -2.95 0.47
C THR A 8 21.97 -2.92 -0.27
N LYS A 9 23.04 -2.43 0.35
CA LYS A 9 24.40 -2.56 -0.20
C LYS A 9 24.98 -3.97 -0.08
N THR A 10 24.64 -4.64 1.03
CA THR A 10 25.11 -6.02 1.28
C THR A 10 24.24 -7.07 0.63
N LEU A 11 22.94 -6.82 0.51
CA LEU A 11 21.93 -7.71 -0.06
C LEU A 11 21.40 -7.09 -1.37
N THR A 12 22.14 -7.26 -2.45
CA THR A 12 21.88 -6.61 -3.76
C THR A 12 20.52 -6.97 -4.37
N GLU A 13 19.97 -8.14 -4.02
CA GLU A 13 18.63 -8.56 -4.40
C GLU A 13 17.52 -7.70 -3.74
N ASN A 14 17.81 -7.12 -2.58
CA ASN A 14 16.86 -6.28 -1.88
C ASN A 14 16.74 -4.90 -2.54
N LYS A 15 15.51 -4.42 -2.62
CA LYS A 15 15.18 -3.09 -3.11
C LYS A 15 14.56 -2.29 -1.97
N CYS A 16 14.79 -0.99 -1.94
CA CYS A 16 14.27 -0.16 -0.85
C CYS A 16 13.44 1.02 -1.34
N LEU A 17 12.45 1.35 -0.52
CA LEU A 17 11.80 2.65 -0.48
C LEU A 17 12.27 3.36 0.78
N ILE A 18 12.71 4.60 0.66
CA ILE A 18 13.12 5.38 1.83
C ILE A 18 11.92 6.06 2.48
N LEU A 19 11.94 6.12 3.80
CA LEU A 19 10.98 6.92 4.56
C LEU A 19 11.26 8.40 4.31
N ILE A 20 10.23 9.14 3.92
CA ILE A 20 10.28 10.60 3.75
C ILE A 20 9.26 11.29 4.64
N ASN A 21 9.52 12.54 4.96
CA ASN A 21 8.61 13.43 5.63
C ASN A 21 8.67 14.84 4.99
N PRO A 22 7.65 15.69 5.18
CA PRO A 22 7.55 16.99 4.51
C PRO A 22 8.70 17.98 4.77
N ASN A 23 9.48 17.76 5.83
CA ASN A 23 10.57 18.65 6.21
C ASN A 23 11.93 18.21 5.63
N MET A 24 11.98 17.08 4.92
CA MET A 24 13.24 16.63 4.31
C MET A 24 13.58 17.47 3.10
N ASP A 25 14.79 18.03 3.12
CA ASP A 25 15.32 18.87 2.06
C ASP A 25 15.48 18.09 0.74
N LYS A 26 15.12 18.74 -0.38
CA LYS A 26 15.16 18.12 -1.70
C LYS A 26 16.58 17.72 -2.14
N ASN A 27 17.59 18.53 -1.84
CA ASN A 27 18.96 18.24 -2.24
C ASN A 27 19.49 17.03 -1.44
N TYR A 28 19.07 16.90 -0.19
CA TYR A 28 19.36 15.71 0.61
C TYR A 28 18.74 14.46 0.00
N ILE A 29 17.46 14.52 -0.41
CA ILE A 29 16.77 13.40 -1.06
C ILE A 29 17.45 13.04 -2.38
N GLU A 30 17.71 14.00 -3.26
CA GLU A 30 18.42 13.78 -4.52
C GLU A 30 19.83 13.20 -4.28
N GLY A 31 20.56 13.72 -3.28
CA GLY A 31 21.86 13.19 -2.89
C GLY A 31 21.82 11.72 -2.44
N LEU A 32 20.75 11.28 -1.75
CA LEU A 32 20.55 9.88 -1.41
C LEU A 32 20.26 9.02 -2.66
N LEU A 33 19.41 9.53 -3.56
CA LEU A 33 19.05 8.85 -4.80
C LEU A 33 20.25 8.62 -5.71
N LEU A 34 21.15 9.59 -5.83
CA LEU A 34 22.36 9.49 -6.67
C LEU A 34 23.38 8.48 -6.15
N LYS A 35 23.40 8.23 -4.84
CA LYS A 35 24.41 7.37 -4.19
C LYS A 35 23.91 5.95 -3.92
N ASN A 36 22.62 5.69 -4.03
CA ASN A 36 22.01 4.44 -3.61
C ASN A 36 20.95 3.97 -4.61
N ASN A 37 20.75 2.66 -4.72
CA ASN A 37 19.71 2.06 -5.56
C ASN A 37 18.32 2.11 -4.87
N ILE A 38 17.82 3.32 -4.66
CA ILE A 38 16.51 3.58 -4.06
C ILE A 38 15.45 3.49 -5.16
N LYS A 39 14.40 2.71 -4.93
CA LYS A 39 13.29 2.51 -5.87
C LYS A 39 12.09 3.43 -5.61
N GLY A 40 12.08 4.14 -4.50
CA GLY A 40 10.99 5.05 -4.22
C GLY A 40 10.93 5.56 -2.79
N PHE A 41 9.77 6.12 -2.49
CA PHE A 41 9.48 6.79 -1.24
C PHE A 41 8.33 6.11 -0.48
N LYS A 42 8.44 6.13 0.85
CA LYS A 42 7.37 5.77 1.78
C LYS A 42 7.03 6.99 2.63
N PRO A 43 6.11 7.88 2.19
CA PRO A 43 5.57 8.92 3.04
C PRO A 43 4.65 8.33 4.10
N TYR A 44 4.63 8.94 5.27
CA TYR A 44 3.82 8.48 6.38
C TYR A 44 2.97 9.63 6.93
N ARG A 45 1.66 9.44 7.02
CA ARG A 45 0.69 10.41 7.57
C ARG A 45 0.99 10.87 9.00
N PHE A 46 1.77 10.09 9.76
CA PHE A 46 2.25 10.50 11.08
C PHE A 46 3.17 11.73 11.06
N TYR A 47 3.74 12.04 9.91
CA TYR A 47 4.55 13.24 9.69
C TYR A 47 3.75 14.39 9.06
N SER A 48 2.42 14.32 9.09
CA SER A 48 1.57 15.38 8.55
C SER A 48 1.89 16.73 9.20
N LYS A 49 2.02 17.76 8.37
CA LYS A 49 2.24 19.16 8.81
C LYS A 49 1.10 19.66 9.70
N THR A 50 -0.11 19.15 9.50
CA THR A 50 -1.29 19.52 10.29
C THR A 50 -1.34 18.84 11.65
N LYS A 51 -0.48 17.84 11.89
CA LYS A 51 -0.52 16.93 13.05
C LYS A 51 -1.80 16.10 13.16
N ASP A 52 -2.76 16.27 12.25
CA ASP A 52 -3.92 15.39 12.13
C ASP A 52 -3.54 14.19 11.26
N THR A 53 -3.40 13.04 11.88
CA THR A 53 -3.01 11.80 11.20
C THR A 53 -4.19 11.06 10.58
N ILE A 54 -5.42 11.52 10.82
CA ILE A 54 -6.65 10.89 10.34
C ILE A 54 -7.22 11.67 9.15
N ASN A 55 -7.38 13.01 9.28
CA ASN A 55 -8.07 13.83 8.28
C ASN A 55 -7.12 14.61 7.37
N CYS A 56 -5.80 14.41 7.49
CA CYS A 56 -4.83 15.06 6.61
C CYS A 56 -5.04 14.69 5.14
N LYS A 57 -4.67 15.62 4.25
CA LYS A 57 -4.59 15.41 2.79
C LYS A 57 -3.25 14.74 2.44
N ILE A 58 -3.13 14.26 1.21
CA ILE A 58 -1.87 13.66 0.72
C ILE A 58 -0.73 14.68 0.80
N LEU A 59 -0.95 15.92 0.39
CA LEU A 59 0.07 16.98 0.40
C LEU A 59 0.44 17.51 1.80
N ASP A 60 -0.27 17.07 2.85
CA ASP A 60 0.12 17.39 4.23
C ASP A 60 1.30 16.53 4.73
N PHE A 61 1.55 15.36 4.12
CA PHE A 61 2.61 14.44 4.57
C PHE A 61 3.60 14.00 3.47
N ILE A 62 3.42 14.50 2.25
CA ILE A 62 4.42 14.52 1.17
C ILE A 62 4.28 15.84 0.41
N THR A 63 5.38 16.51 0.10
CA THR A 63 5.32 17.80 -0.63
C THR A 63 5.32 17.59 -2.13
N GLU A 64 4.79 18.56 -2.89
CA GLU A 64 4.86 18.52 -4.36
C GLU A 64 6.32 18.46 -4.85
N GLU A 65 7.25 19.21 -4.24
CA GLU A 65 8.68 19.12 -4.58
C GLU A 65 9.25 17.70 -4.44
N GLN A 66 8.81 16.95 -3.42
CA GLN A 66 9.20 15.55 -3.24
C GLN A 66 8.57 14.64 -4.30
N ILE A 67 7.34 14.94 -4.71
CA ILE A 67 6.65 14.23 -5.81
C ILE A 67 7.31 14.54 -7.15
N GLU A 68 7.72 15.80 -7.40
CA GLU A 68 8.50 16.21 -8.59
C GLU A 68 9.82 15.44 -8.71
N ILE A 69 10.52 15.21 -7.59
CA ILE A 69 11.70 14.35 -7.57
C ILE A 69 11.32 12.92 -7.96
N ALA A 70 10.23 12.39 -7.40
CA ALA A 70 9.78 11.05 -7.74
C ALA A 70 9.40 10.92 -9.21
N ASP A 71 8.75 11.93 -9.78
CA ASP A 71 8.38 11.97 -11.21
C ASP A 71 9.63 12.04 -12.11
N LYS A 72 10.54 12.98 -11.82
CA LYS A 72 11.83 13.13 -12.53
C LYS A 72 12.59 11.81 -12.63
N PHE A 73 12.52 11.01 -11.63
CA PHE A 73 13.26 9.76 -11.52
C PHE A 73 12.40 8.50 -11.73
N GLY A 74 11.13 8.62 -12.06
CA GLY A 74 10.21 7.51 -12.29
C GLY A 74 10.03 6.59 -11.09
N LEU A 75 10.03 7.14 -9.87
CA LEU A 75 10.05 6.39 -8.62
C LEU A 75 8.67 5.86 -8.21
N ILE A 76 8.71 4.86 -7.34
CA ILE A 76 7.53 4.38 -6.61
C ILE A 76 7.24 5.33 -5.44
N ILE A 77 5.96 5.67 -5.22
CA ILE A 77 5.47 6.24 -3.96
C ILE A 77 4.46 5.27 -3.37
N MET A 78 4.84 4.61 -2.27
CA MET A 78 3.94 3.70 -1.55
C MET A 78 3.11 4.48 -0.55
N MET A 79 1.83 4.66 -0.87
CA MET A 79 0.90 5.52 -0.15
C MET A 79 0.03 4.73 0.82
N HIS A 80 0.07 5.10 2.12
CA HIS A 80 -0.95 4.72 3.08
C HIS A 80 -1.96 5.86 3.18
N LEU A 81 -3.12 5.73 2.54
CA LEU A 81 -4.13 6.78 2.49
C LEU A 81 -4.59 7.18 3.91
N ALA A 82 -4.80 8.48 4.09
CA ALA A 82 -5.45 9.03 5.28
C ALA A 82 -6.99 9.03 5.13
N LYS A 83 -7.69 9.80 5.91
CA LYS A 83 -9.16 9.94 5.97
C LYS A 83 -9.85 8.68 6.48
N LYS A 84 -11.00 8.85 7.13
CA LYS A 84 -11.79 7.71 7.67
C LYS A 84 -12.24 6.76 6.57
N ASP A 85 -12.69 7.31 5.47
CA ASP A 85 -13.24 6.56 4.34
C ASP A 85 -12.19 6.13 3.29
N ALA A 86 -10.90 6.42 3.54
CA ALA A 86 -9.79 6.00 2.70
C ALA A 86 -10.03 6.28 1.20
N ILE A 87 -10.09 5.24 0.33
CA ILE A 87 -10.36 5.41 -1.10
C ILE A 87 -11.79 5.89 -1.40
N ALA A 88 -12.73 5.77 -0.46
CA ALA A 88 -14.08 6.28 -0.63
C ALA A 88 -14.23 7.78 -0.30
N ASP A 89 -13.18 8.41 0.21
CA ASP A 89 -13.14 9.84 0.52
C ASP A 89 -12.85 10.66 -0.75
N ASP A 90 -13.67 11.67 -1.01
CA ASP A 90 -13.58 12.48 -2.23
C ASP A 90 -12.31 13.34 -2.28
N ASP A 91 -11.75 13.79 -1.13
CA ASP A 91 -10.47 14.52 -1.11
C ASP A 91 -9.34 13.60 -1.59
N ASN A 92 -9.27 12.35 -1.09
CA ASN A 92 -8.26 11.39 -1.54
C ASN A 92 -8.39 11.08 -3.03
N ILE A 93 -9.61 10.92 -3.53
CA ILE A 93 -9.86 10.66 -4.96
C ILE A 93 -9.38 11.84 -5.80
N ASN A 94 -9.78 13.07 -5.43
CA ASN A 94 -9.40 14.28 -6.16
C ASN A 94 -7.88 14.50 -6.13
N ASP A 95 -7.24 14.30 -4.97
CA ASP A 95 -5.78 14.39 -4.84
C ASP A 95 -5.09 13.34 -5.73
N LEU A 96 -5.56 12.08 -5.75
CA LEU A 96 -4.97 11.02 -6.58
C LEU A 96 -5.15 11.30 -8.08
N ILE A 97 -6.31 11.79 -8.52
CA ILE A 97 -6.55 12.17 -9.91
C ILE A 97 -5.59 13.30 -10.31
N TYR A 98 -5.54 14.36 -9.52
CA TYR A 98 -4.68 15.51 -9.77
C TYR A 98 -3.19 15.12 -9.82
N LEU A 99 -2.71 14.39 -8.82
CA LEU A 99 -1.31 14.00 -8.71
C LEU A 99 -0.91 12.97 -9.76
N SER A 100 -1.81 12.05 -10.11
CA SER A 100 -1.57 11.05 -11.16
C SER A 100 -1.44 11.70 -12.55
N ASP A 101 -2.25 12.70 -12.83
CA ASP A 101 -2.21 13.45 -14.10
C ASP A 101 -0.98 14.37 -14.18
N LYS A 102 -0.74 15.12 -13.10
CA LYS A 102 0.37 16.08 -13.04
C LYS A 102 1.75 15.43 -13.03
N TYR A 103 1.86 14.23 -12.43
CA TYR A 103 3.11 13.50 -12.24
C TYR A 103 3.01 12.08 -12.84
N PRO A 104 2.97 11.97 -14.18
CA PRO A 104 2.65 10.71 -14.87
C PRO A 104 3.73 9.62 -14.75
N ASN A 105 4.98 9.99 -14.42
CA ASN A 105 6.07 9.01 -14.26
C ASN A 105 6.12 8.41 -12.84
N VAL A 106 5.44 9.01 -11.87
CA VAL A 106 5.34 8.46 -10.52
C VAL A 106 4.52 7.18 -10.55
N LYS A 107 5.01 6.14 -9.88
CA LYS A 107 4.34 4.85 -9.72
C LYS A 107 3.70 4.78 -8.33
N TRP A 108 2.41 5.07 -8.25
CA TRP A 108 1.67 5.08 -6.98
C TRP A 108 1.27 3.67 -6.57
N ILE A 109 1.74 3.17 -5.44
CA ILE A 109 1.21 1.95 -4.81
C ILE A 109 0.27 2.37 -3.68
N LEU A 110 -0.99 2.02 -3.78
CA LEU A 110 -1.98 2.23 -2.72
C LEU A 110 -2.01 1.01 -1.80
N ALA A 111 -1.43 1.15 -0.61
CA ALA A 111 -1.29 0.06 0.34
C ALA A 111 -2.64 -0.41 0.92
N HIS A 112 -2.72 -1.71 1.24
CA HIS A 112 -3.86 -2.34 1.92
C HIS A 112 -5.17 -2.21 1.12
N CYS A 113 -5.16 -2.58 -0.17
CA CYS A 113 -6.29 -2.38 -1.07
C CYS A 113 -6.78 -0.93 -1.06
N ALA A 114 -5.87 0.05 -1.17
CA ALA A 114 -6.15 1.47 -0.99
C ALA A 114 -6.75 1.81 0.40
N ARG A 115 -6.24 1.14 1.43
CA ARG A 115 -6.69 1.18 2.83
C ARG A 115 -8.16 0.78 3.01
N SER A 116 -8.61 -0.18 2.22
CA SER A 116 -9.99 -0.67 2.24
C SER A 116 -10.08 -2.05 2.89
N TYR A 117 -10.09 -2.05 4.21
CA TYR A 117 -10.32 -3.27 5.00
C TYR A 117 -11.79 -3.75 4.92
N SER A 118 -12.70 -2.87 4.51
CA SER A 118 -14.10 -3.17 4.21
C SER A 118 -14.37 -2.92 2.72
N ALA A 119 -15.05 -3.82 2.05
CA ALA A 119 -15.31 -3.81 0.60
C ALA A 119 -16.02 -2.54 0.11
N TRP A 120 -16.96 -1.99 0.90
CA TRP A 120 -17.74 -0.82 0.49
C TRP A 120 -16.87 0.39 0.08
N ALA A 121 -15.70 0.55 0.68
CA ALA A 121 -14.81 1.68 0.35
C ALA A 121 -14.23 1.51 -1.07
N LEU A 122 -13.81 0.30 -1.44
CA LEU A 122 -13.41 -0.02 -2.81
C LEU A 122 -14.56 0.15 -3.78
N GLU A 123 -15.71 -0.47 -3.49
CA GLU A 123 -16.90 -0.41 -4.36
C GLU A 123 -17.32 1.02 -4.67
N LYS A 124 -17.20 1.93 -3.68
CA LYS A 124 -17.51 3.35 -3.84
C LYS A 124 -16.43 4.10 -4.62
N GLY A 125 -15.15 3.88 -4.29
CA GLY A 125 -14.05 4.74 -4.75
C GLY A 125 -13.33 4.25 -5.99
N ILE A 126 -13.18 2.94 -6.16
CA ILE A 126 -12.29 2.36 -7.18
C ILE A 126 -12.65 2.77 -8.61
N LYS A 127 -13.94 2.85 -8.91
CA LYS A 127 -14.46 3.22 -10.25
C LYS A 127 -14.01 4.62 -10.71
N LYS A 128 -13.66 5.51 -9.77
CA LYS A 128 -13.25 6.88 -10.07
C LYS A 128 -11.77 6.99 -10.45
N ILE A 129 -10.96 5.99 -10.08
CA ILE A 129 -9.50 6.03 -10.27
C ILE A 129 -8.92 4.80 -11.00
N ARG A 130 -9.74 3.77 -11.29
CA ARG A 130 -9.26 2.52 -11.89
C ARG A 130 -8.57 2.69 -13.26
N ASP A 131 -8.94 3.75 -13.99
CA ASP A 131 -8.42 4.02 -15.32
C ASP A 131 -7.10 4.85 -15.28
N LEU A 132 -6.64 5.26 -14.10
CA LEU A 132 -5.36 5.93 -13.92
C LEU A 132 -4.21 4.93 -14.13
N LYS A 133 -3.33 5.25 -15.09
CA LYS A 133 -2.35 4.28 -15.61
C LYS A 133 -1.22 3.98 -14.62
N ASN A 134 -0.89 4.95 -13.77
CA ASN A 134 0.27 4.92 -12.86
C ASN A 134 -0.11 4.60 -11.40
N ILE A 135 -1.25 3.91 -11.18
CA ILE A 135 -1.68 3.44 -9.85
C ILE A 135 -1.67 1.91 -9.79
N TRP A 136 -1.12 1.37 -8.73
CA TRP A 136 -1.07 -0.04 -8.35
C TRP A 136 -1.58 -0.24 -6.92
N TYR A 137 -1.85 -1.49 -6.54
CA TYR A 137 -2.44 -1.83 -5.26
C TYR A 137 -1.72 -3.03 -4.64
N ASP A 138 -1.47 -2.98 -3.33
CA ASP A 138 -1.10 -4.18 -2.59
C ASP A 138 -2.26 -4.68 -1.71
N CYS A 139 -2.22 -5.97 -1.37
CA CYS A 139 -3.23 -6.64 -0.54
C CYS A 139 -2.78 -6.82 0.90
N SER A 140 -1.71 -6.14 1.34
CA SER A 140 -1.12 -6.39 2.67
C SER A 140 -2.14 -6.19 3.79
N THR A 141 -2.12 -7.10 4.75
CA THR A 141 -2.97 -7.12 5.96
C THR A 141 -4.50 -7.12 5.75
N VAL A 142 -5.00 -7.10 4.53
CA VAL A 142 -6.44 -7.21 4.26
C VAL A 142 -6.89 -8.65 4.44
N CYS A 143 -7.73 -8.89 5.46
CA CYS A 143 -8.14 -10.22 5.90
C CYS A 143 -9.57 -10.60 5.50
N GLU A 144 -10.29 -9.71 4.84
CA GLU A 144 -11.66 -9.94 4.38
C GLU A 144 -11.67 -10.24 2.87
N SER A 145 -12.25 -11.39 2.51
CA SER A 145 -12.33 -11.84 1.11
C SER A 145 -13.10 -10.89 0.22
N ASP A 146 -14.15 -10.24 0.75
CA ASP A 146 -14.99 -9.31 0.00
C ASP A 146 -14.21 -8.07 -0.47
N SER A 147 -13.27 -7.58 0.35
CA SER A 147 -12.37 -6.48 -0.05
C SER A 147 -11.41 -6.92 -1.14
N ILE A 148 -10.89 -8.15 -1.05
CA ILE A 148 -10.03 -8.73 -2.10
C ILE A 148 -10.82 -8.92 -3.39
N ASP A 149 -12.03 -9.46 -3.32
CA ASP A 149 -12.91 -9.65 -4.48
C ASP A 149 -13.26 -8.31 -5.14
N ALA A 150 -13.61 -7.30 -4.34
CA ALA A 150 -13.90 -5.95 -4.85
C ALA A 150 -12.69 -5.33 -5.57
N LEU A 151 -11.46 -5.57 -5.09
CA LEU A 151 -10.25 -5.12 -5.76
C LEU A 151 -10.03 -5.88 -7.08
N TYR A 152 -10.11 -7.22 -7.06
CA TYR A 152 -9.91 -8.06 -8.27
C TYR A 152 -10.92 -7.77 -9.38
N GLN A 153 -12.14 -7.40 -9.01
CA GLN A 153 -13.19 -7.00 -9.97
C GLN A 153 -13.10 -5.53 -10.38
N GLY A 154 -12.48 -4.71 -9.54
CA GLY A 154 -12.42 -3.25 -9.72
C GLY A 154 -11.33 -2.77 -10.64
N VAL A 155 -10.19 -3.49 -10.71
CA VAL A 155 -9.01 -3.13 -11.52
C VAL A 155 -8.43 -4.37 -12.20
N GLY A 156 -7.55 -4.16 -13.20
CA GLY A 156 -6.83 -5.25 -13.83
C GLY A 156 -5.84 -5.93 -12.88
N LEU A 157 -5.71 -7.27 -13.01
CA LEU A 157 -4.83 -8.05 -12.13
C LEU A 157 -3.37 -7.62 -12.20
N GLU A 158 -2.92 -7.08 -13.33
CA GLU A 158 -1.57 -6.54 -13.55
C GLU A 158 -1.25 -5.32 -12.65
N LYS A 159 -2.28 -4.71 -12.06
CA LYS A 159 -2.17 -3.59 -11.11
C LYS A 159 -2.11 -4.04 -9.65
N ILE A 160 -2.27 -5.32 -9.38
CA ILE A 160 -2.41 -5.85 -8.02
C ILE A 160 -1.19 -6.69 -7.68
N MET A 161 -0.69 -6.55 -6.44
CA MET A 161 0.44 -7.32 -5.96
C MET A 161 0.25 -7.79 -4.51
N TYR A 162 0.91 -8.87 -4.18
CA TYR A 162 1.06 -9.29 -2.79
C TYR A 162 2.01 -8.34 -2.06
N GLY A 163 1.61 -7.91 -0.87
CA GLY A 163 2.46 -7.26 0.13
C GLY A 163 2.24 -7.93 1.48
N SER A 164 3.22 -7.94 2.36
CA SER A 164 3.12 -8.60 3.67
C SER A 164 2.84 -7.64 4.81
N ASP A 165 3.29 -6.37 4.70
CA ASP A 165 3.40 -5.43 5.83
C ASP A 165 4.01 -6.13 7.05
N ASP A 166 5.25 -6.59 6.91
CA ASP A 166 5.84 -7.70 7.67
C ASP A 166 5.71 -7.56 9.19
N MET A 167 5.92 -6.38 9.75
CA MET A 167 5.77 -6.12 11.19
C MET A 167 4.34 -6.43 11.65
N ILE A 168 3.34 -5.89 10.96
CA ILE A 168 1.93 -6.10 11.30
C ILE A 168 1.49 -7.52 10.91
N GLY A 169 1.94 -8.01 9.77
CA GLY A 169 1.63 -9.36 9.29
C GLY A 169 2.09 -10.48 10.24
N ARG A 170 3.07 -10.23 11.09
CA ARG A 170 3.56 -11.17 12.12
C ARG A 170 2.76 -11.13 13.42
N MET A 171 1.92 -10.14 13.63
CA MET A 171 1.05 -10.11 14.82
C MET A 171 0.00 -11.21 14.72
N ARG A 172 -0.38 -11.79 15.89
CA ARG A 172 -1.50 -12.73 15.96
C ARG A 172 -2.80 -11.96 16.04
N GLY A 173 -3.71 -12.22 15.12
CA GLY A 173 -4.96 -11.48 15.04
C GLY A 173 -5.55 -11.44 13.63
N LYS A 174 -6.51 -10.56 13.45
CA LYS A 174 -7.21 -10.36 12.19
C LYS A 174 -7.75 -8.93 12.10
N TYR A 175 -7.75 -8.36 10.90
CA TYR A 175 -8.61 -7.23 10.58
C TYR A 175 -10.00 -7.74 10.29
N ILE A 176 -11.01 -7.22 11.00
CA ILE A 176 -12.40 -7.62 10.87
C ILE A 176 -13.29 -6.43 10.57
N THR A 177 -14.41 -6.66 9.91
CA THR A 177 -15.36 -5.64 9.49
C THR A 177 -16.71 -5.72 10.20
N PHE A 178 -17.32 -4.56 10.40
CA PHE A 178 -18.66 -4.37 10.96
C PHE A 178 -19.41 -3.39 10.04
N GLY A 179 -19.96 -3.89 8.95
CA GLY A 179 -20.51 -3.03 7.91
C GLY A 179 -19.42 -2.16 7.27
N LYS A 180 -19.49 -0.84 7.40
CA LYS A 180 -18.48 0.09 6.90
C LYS A 180 -17.25 0.20 7.81
N ALA A 181 -17.43 -0.03 9.09
CA ALA A 181 -16.36 0.06 10.07
C ALA A 181 -15.46 -1.20 10.03
N TRP A 182 -14.24 -1.05 10.47
CA TRP A 182 -13.29 -2.14 10.63
C TRP A 182 -12.41 -1.92 11.87
N SER A 183 -11.84 -3.00 12.39
CA SER A 183 -10.89 -2.96 13.51
C SER A 183 -9.82 -4.01 13.36
N ALA A 184 -8.61 -3.71 13.82
CA ALA A 184 -7.57 -4.70 14.02
C ALA A 184 -7.77 -5.36 15.39
N ILE A 185 -8.15 -6.62 15.40
CA ILE A 185 -8.25 -7.44 16.61
C ILE A 185 -6.97 -8.29 16.69
N ASN A 186 -6.25 -8.17 17.79
CA ASN A 186 -5.05 -8.98 18.03
C ASN A 186 -5.01 -9.48 19.48
N SER A 187 -4.10 -10.41 19.78
CA SER A 187 -3.97 -11.04 21.09
C SER A 187 -3.76 -10.06 22.25
N ASP A 188 -3.24 -8.87 21.95
CA ASP A 188 -2.83 -7.90 22.97
C ASP A 188 -3.87 -6.79 23.20
N ASN A 189 -4.81 -6.59 22.26
CA ASN A 189 -5.72 -5.46 22.29
C ASN A 189 -7.21 -5.81 22.21
N HIS A 190 -7.59 -7.09 22.26
CA HIS A 190 -9.00 -7.45 22.24
C HIS A 190 -9.63 -7.60 23.63
N ASN A 191 -10.90 -7.32 23.73
CA ASN A 191 -11.74 -7.55 24.89
C ASN A 191 -12.95 -8.41 24.48
N LEU A 192 -12.68 -9.55 23.85
CA LEU A 192 -13.71 -10.47 23.39
C LEU A 192 -13.90 -11.61 24.40
N ALA A 193 -15.14 -11.95 24.71
CA ALA A 193 -15.47 -13.13 25.51
C ALA A 193 -15.41 -14.39 24.63
N LEU A 194 -14.27 -15.08 24.61
CA LEU A 194 -14.01 -16.22 23.74
C LEU A 194 -14.00 -17.56 24.46
N SER A 195 -14.47 -17.62 25.73
CA SER A 195 -14.46 -18.84 26.56
C SER A 195 -15.26 -20.02 25.98
N HIS A 196 -16.08 -19.76 24.94
CA HIS A 196 -16.91 -20.78 24.29
C HIS A 196 -16.26 -21.41 23.05
N CYS A 197 -15.04 -21.03 22.72
CA CYS A 197 -14.34 -21.53 21.52
C CYS A 197 -12.83 -21.61 21.74
N ASP A 198 -12.12 -22.17 20.76
CA ASP A 198 -10.66 -22.09 20.70
C ASP A 198 -10.26 -20.66 20.29
N ASP A 199 -9.71 -19.90 21.21
CA ASP A 199 -9.38 -18.47 21.07
C ASP A 199 -7.98 -18.20 20.50
N ARG A 200 -7.25 -19.25 20.11
CA ARG A 200 -5.90 -19.11 19.56
C ARG A 200 -5.91 -18.40 18.21
N MET A 201 -5.43 -17.17 18.20
CA MET A 201 -5.32 -16.37 16.98
C MET A 201 -4.13 -16.82 16.13
N THR A 202 -4.32 -16.93 14.82
CA THR A 202 -3.23 -17.13 13.84
C THR A 202 -2.61 -15.77 13.45
N PHE A 203 -1.58 -15.77 12.62
CA PHE A 203 -0.95 -14.54 12.15
C PHE A 203 -1.84 -13.81 11.17
N ILE A 204 -1.85 -12.46 11.23
CA ILE A 204 -2.57 -11.59 10.28
C ILE A 204 -2.21 -11.95 8.83
N ARG A 205 -0.93 -12.25 8.55
CA ARG A 205 -0.49 -12.71 7.23
C ARG A 205 -1.22 -13.98 6.76
N TYR A 206 -1.49 -14.92 7.65
CA TYR A 206 -2.21 -16.14 7.27
C TYR A 206 -3.70 -15.86 7.02
N GLU A 207 -4.31 -14.95 7.77
CA GLU A 207 -5.68 -14.49 7.50
C GLU A 207 -5.77 -13.75 6.15
N GLN A 208 -4.79 -12.90 5.85
CA GLN A 208 -4.65 -12.26 4.53
C GLN A 208 -4.54 -13.31 3.41
N LEU A 209 -3.62 -14.26 3.51
CA LEU A 209 -3.44 -15.32 2.51
C LEU A 209 -4.71 -16.17 2.34
N ARG A 210 -5.45 -16.39 3.43
CA ARG A 210 -6.74 -17.08 3.40
C ARG A 210 -7.80 -16.29 2.64
N ALA A 211 -7.86 -14.96 2.86
CA ALA A 211 -8.75 -14.06 2.11
C ALA A 211 -8.37 -14.03 0.62
N MET A 212 -7.09 -13.85 0.29
CA MET A 212 -6.61 -13.90 -1.09
C MET A 212 -6.92 -15.24 -1.78
N LYS A 213 -6.73 -16.36 -1.09
CA LYS A 213 -7.08 -17.70 -1.64
C LYS A 213 -8.57 -17.83 -1.96
N ARG A 214 -9.45 -17.19 -1.18
CA ARG A 214 -10.88 -17.14 -1.48
C ARG A 214 -11.15 -16.26 -2.70
N GLY A 215 -10.59 -15.05 -2.76
CA GLY A 215 -10.72 -14.15 -3.90
C GLY A 215 -10.23 -14.76 -5.20
N ILE A 216 -9.08 -15.44 -5.18
CA ILE A 216 -8.53 -16.18 -6.33
C ILE A 216 -9.53 -17.21 -6.85
N ARG A 217 -10.19 -17.98 -5.97
CA ARG A 217 -11.21 -18.95 -6.38
C ARG A 217 -12.47 -18.30 -6.92
N ASN A 218 -12.96 -17.25 -6.25
CA ASN A 218 -14.18 -16.54 -6.65
C ASN A 218 -14.01 -15.88 -8.03
N SER A 219 -12.86 -15.28 -8.28
CA SER A 219 -12.52 -14.61 -9.53
C SER A 219 -11.96 -15.57 -10.60
N LYS A 220 -11.85 -16.87 -10.30
CA LYS A 220 -11.35 -17.91 -11.22
C LYS A 220 -9.95 -17.61 -11.79
N ILE A 221 -9.08 -17.01 -10.96
CA ILE A 221 -7.73 -16.63 -11.33
C ILE A 221 -6.90 -17.89 -11.63
N THR A 222 -6.24 -17.89 -12.77
CA THR A 222 -5.41 -18.99 -13.27
C THR A 222 -4.07 -19.13 -12.51
N GLU A 223 -3.35 -20.22 -12.69
CA GLU A 223 -2.02 -20.41 -12.06
C GLU A 223 -1.01 -19.38 -12.54
N SER A 224 -1.04 -18.96 -13.81
CA SER A 224 -0.18 -17.90 -14.34
C SER A 224 -0.47 -16.57 -13.68
N GLU A 225 -1.75 -16.19 -13.57
CA GLU A 225 -2.17 -14.95 -12.91
C GLU A 225 -1.85 -14.95 -11.40
N LYS A 226 -1.83 -16.12 -10.74
CA LYS A 226 -1.35 -16.23 -9.36
C LYS A 226 0.14 -15.89 -9.26
N GLN A 227 0.94 -16.37 -10.21
CA GLN A 227 2.36 -16.04 -10.26
C GLN A 227 2.55 -14.53 -10.46
N ASP A 228 1.70 -13.90 -11.26
CA ASP A 228 1.72 -12.46 -11.45
C ASP A 228 1.37 -11.71 -10.16
N LEU A 229 0.29 -12.09 -9.47
CA LEU A 229 -0.13 -11.49 -8.21
C LEU A 229 0.92 -11.62 -7.09
N PHE A 230 1.57 -12.77 -6.99
CA PHE A 230 2.51 -13.03 -5.88
C PHE A 230 3.95 -12.63 -6.19
N TYR A 231 4.31 -12.41 -7.45
CA TYR A 231 5.70 -12.13 -7.81
C TYR A 231 5.87 -11.16 -8.99
N ASN A 232 5.36 -11.49 -10.19
CA ASN A 232 5.76 -10.80 -11.40
C ASN A 232 5.32 -9.33 -11.42
N ASN A 233 4.09 -9.02 -10.95
CA ASN A 233 3.59 -7.64 -10.94
C ASN A 233 4.49 -6.72 -10.09
N ALA A 234 4.86 -7.16 -8.88
CA ALA A 234 5.76 -6.41 -8.02
C ALA A 234 7.16 -6.30 -8.63
N LYS A 235 7.69 -7.41 -9.15
CA LYS A 235 9.00 -7.44 -9.80
C LYS A 235 9.05 -6.48 -10.99
N ASN A 236 8.10 -6.57 -11.90
CA ASN A 236 8.04 -5.73 -13.10
C ASN A 236 7.93 -4.25 -12.74
N LEU A 237 7.10 -3.91 -11.73
CA LEU A 237 6.98 -2.54 -11.27
C LEU A 237 8.29 -2.00 -10.69
N ILE A 238 8.96 -2.78 -9.82
CA ILE A 238 10.23 -2.40 -9.20
C ILE A 238 11.34 -2.29 -10.25
N ASP A 239 11.41 -3.23 -11.17
CA ASP A 239 12.43 -3.25 -12.23
C ASP A 239 12.21 -2.11 -13.25
N SER A 240 10.97 -1.63 -13.41
CA SER A 240 10.66 -0.48 -14.26
C SER A 240 11.16 0.86 -13.70
N VAL A 241 11.59 0.88 -12.43
CA VAL A 241 12.33 2.02 -11.87
C VAL A 241 13.80 1.85 -12.25
N ASP A 242 14.25 2.62 -13.24
CA ASP A 242 15.61 2.51 -13.77
C ASP A 242 16.68 2.52 -12.67
N SER A 243 17.56 1.52 -12.72
CA SER A 243 18.80 1.56 -11.98
C SER A 243 19.66 2.62 -12.65
N ARG A 244 19.83 3.74 -12.01
CA ARG A 244 20.70 4.80 -12.53
C ARG A 244 22.14 4.29 -12.51
N ASN A 245 22.67 4.13 -13.69
CA ASN A 245 24.10 3.93 -13.90
C ASN A 245 24.86 5.21 -13.55
#